data_ff17614e2dbc01a46d0cb060a1dbf982
#
_entry.id   ff17614e2dbc01a46d0cb060a1dbf982
#
_cell.length_a   1.000
_cell.length_b   1.000
_cell.length_c   1.000
_cell.angle_alpha   90.00
_cell.angle_beta   90.00
_cell.angle_gamma   90.00
#
_symmetry.space_group_name_H-M   'P 1'
#
loop_
_entity.id
_entity.type
_entity.pdbx_description
1 polymer ?
#
loop_
_entity_poly.entity_id
_entity_poly.type
_entity_poly.pdbx_seq_one_letter_code
_entity_poly.pdbx_strand_id
1 'polypeptide(L)'
;VIEHAVECPERSLAVIALSDRHAQRISEALASVRADEPGLASFFDPATPEPFVVVGPNQAVGLTRESLILSVGFAKTPHGRVIHDFGVLSSEEGADTLAEILRVVRGDLTLVSALHSADIDRERLHYEGTRMLVDLLEIAEGHAGEGMDAWPVLAGEPDRLLVDLAEHLYSRGLEVVANVGIPGGMRVPLAIGHPDSPGRLLVAVLTDDEEYLSEPS
;
A
#
# COMPACT_ATOMS: atom_id res chain seq x y z
N VAL A 1 -13.66 -6.58 4.58
CA VAL A 1 -13.72 -7.94 3.98
C VAL A 1 -15.13 -8.22 3.45
N ILE A 2 -16.16 -8.16 4.30
CA ILE A 2 -17.53 -8.47 3.88
C ILE A 2 -18.01 -7.52 2.78
N GLU A 3 -17.79 -6.23 2.93
CA GLU A 3 -18.08 -5.22 1.91
C GLU A 3 -17.40 -5.57 0.58
N HIS A 4 -16.10 -5.90 0.58
CA HIS A 4 -15.38 -6.33 -0.62
C HIS A 4 -15.98 -7.61 -1.24
N ALA A 5 -16.35 -8.59 -0.40
CA ALA A 5 -16.96 -9.84 -0.88
C ALA A 5 -18.34 -9.62 -1.52
N VAL A 6 -19.05 -8.55 -1.13
CA VAL A 6 -20.35 -8.15 -1.72
C VAL A 6 -20.16 -7.31 -2.98
N GLU A 7 -19.27 -6.32 -2.94
CA GLU A 7 -19.13 -5.32 -4.01
C GLU A 7 -18.20 -5.78 -5.14
N CYS A 8 -17.17 -6.56 -4.82
CA CYS A 8 -16.15 -7.02 -5.76
C CYS A 8 -15.83 -8.51 -5.59
N PRO A 9 -16.84 -9.42 -5.67
CA PRO A 9 -16.65 -10.84 -5.36
C PRO A 9 -15.67 -11.57 -6.31
N GLU A 10 -15.41 -11.02 -7.50
CA GLU A 10 -14.48 -11.55 -8.50
C GLU A 10 -13.02 -11.15 -8.23
N ARG A 11 -12.78 -10.12 -7.38
CA ARG A 11 -11.44 -9.64 -7.08
C ARG A 11 -10.84 -10.38 -5.89
N SER A 12 -9.66 -10.95 -6.10
CA SER A 12 -8.96 -11.68 -5.04
C SER A 12 -8.50 -10.74 -3.92
N LEU A 13 -8.65 -11.19 -2.66
CA LEU A 13 -8.34 -10.41 -1.47
C LEU A 13 -7.44 -11.20 -0.52
N ALA A 14 -6.43 -10.54 0.03
CA ALA A 14 -5.73 -10.96 1.23
C ALA A 14 -5.93 -9.97 2.37
N VAL A 15 -5.96 -10.47 3.58
CA VAL A 15 -5.79 -9.68 4.81
C VAL A 15 -4.46 -10.08 5.43
N ILE A 16 -3.57 -9.11 5.61
CA ILE A 16 -2.31 -9.34 6.30
C ILE A 16 -2.30 -8.51 7.57
N ALA A 17 -2.06 -9.17 8.70
CA ALA A 17 -1.89 -8.53 9.98
C ALA A 17 -0.41 -8.51 10.36
N LEU A 18 0.08 -7.46 11.03
CA LEU A 18 1.48 -7.33 11.44
C LEU A 18 1.88 -8.25 12.60
N SER A 19 0.99 -9.18 13.03
CA SER A 19 1.31 -10.28 13.93
C SER A 19 0.39 -11.47 13.71
N ASP A 20 0.91 -12.68 13.93
CA ASP A 20 0.12 -13.92 13.79
C ASP A 20 -1.07 -13.97 14.76
N ARG A 21 -0.90 -13.45 15.97
CA ARG A 21 -1.99 -13.37 16.97
C ARG A 21 -3.12 -12.46 16.48
N HIS A 22 -2.80 -11.38 15.80
CA HIS A 22 -3.80 -10.47 15.25
C HIS A 22 -4.50 -11.10 14.04
N ALA A 23 -3.74 -11.76 13.14
CA ALA A 23 -4.30 -12.53 12.03
C ALA A 23 -5.30 -13.59 12.50
N GLN A 24 -4.95 -14.34 13.56
CA GLN A 24 -5.84 -15.34 14.15
C GLN A 24 -7.15 -14.70 14.64
N ARG A 25 -7.09 -13.58 15.36
CA ARG A 25 -8.30 -12.88 15.85
C ARG A 25 -9.20 -12.41 14.71
N ILE A 26 -8.61 -11.91 13.62
CA ILE A 26 -9.37 -11.52 12.42
C ILE A 26 -10.05 -12.76 11.82
N SER A 27 -9.34 -13.88 11.71
CA SER A 27 -9.88 -15.13 11.17
C SER A 27 -11.04 -15.66 12.02
N GLU A 28 -10.92 -15.62 13.35
CA GLU A 28 -11.97 -16.03 14.29
C GLU A 28 -13.22 -15.14 14.16
N ALA A 29 -13.03 -13.81 14.07
CA ALA A 29 -14.13 -12.88 13.88
C ALA A 29 -14.85 -13.09 12.54
N LEU A 30 -14.10 -13.32 11.46
CA LEU A 30 -14.66 -13.61 10.15
C LEU A 30 -15.40 -14.95 10.10
N ALA A 31 -14.93 -15.95 10.83
CA ALA A 31 -15.60 -17.25 10.88
C ALA A 31 -17.03 -17.14 11.45
N SER A 32 -17.23 -16.28 12.45
CA SER A 32 -18.56 -15.98 12.99
C SER A 32 -19.46 -15.31 11.95
N VAL A 33 -18.98 -14.26 11.29
CA VAL A 33 -19.76 -13.52 10.28
C VAL A 33 -20.10 -14.40 9.07
N ARG A 34 -19.16 -15.25 8.62
CA ARG A 34 -19.40 -16.17 7.49
C ARG A 34 -20.50 -17.19 7.78
N ALA A 35 -20.69 -17.58 9.03
CA ALA A 35 -21.77 -18.51 9.41
C ALA A 35 -23.15 -17.86 9.24
N ASP A 36 -23.24 -16.55 9.41
CA ASP A 36 -24.47 -15.78 9.31
C ASP A 36 -24.81 -15.33 7.87
N GLU A 37 -23.82 -15.41 6.94
CA GLU A 37 -23.94 -14.92 5.57
C GLU A 37 -23.63 -16.00 4.51
N PRO A 38 -24.54 -16.98 4.29
CA PRO A 38 -24.33 -18.08 3.34
C PRO A 38 -24.11 -17.61 1.88
N GLY A 39 -24.62 -16.44 1.53
CA GLY A 39 -24.49 -15.85 0.19
C GLY A 39 -23.04 -15.53 -0.21
N LEU A 40 -22.14 -15.45 0.74
CA LEU A 40 -20.71 -15.14 0.51
C LEU A 40 -19.84 -16.40 0.39
N ALA A 41 -20.42 -17.59 0.42
CA ALA A 41 -19.68 -18.85 0.42
C ALA A 41 -18.72 -19.00 -0.78
N SER A 42 -19.10 -18.51 -1.94
CA SER A 42 -18.27 -18.55 -3.17
C SER A 42 -16.99 -17.72 -3.05
N PHE A 43 -17.05 -16.56 -2.41
CA PHE A 43 -15.87 -15.72 -2.18
C PHE A 43 -14.86 -16.38 -1.24
N PHE A 44 -15.34 -17.14 -0.29
CA PHE A 44 -14.51 -17.84 0.71
C PHE A 44 -14.15 -19.27 0.31
N ASP A 45 -14.44 -19.69 -0.91
CA ASP A 45 -14.13 -21.05 -1.37
C ASP A 45 -12.60 -21.21 -1.54
N PRO A 46 -11.96 -22.15 -0.81
CA PRO A 46 -10.53 -22.39 -0.92
C PRO A 46 -10.11 -23.02 -2.25
N ALA A 47 -11.06 -23.48 -3.07
CA ALA A 47 -10.78 -24.05 -4.40
C ALA A 47 -10.58 -22.99 -5.48
N THR A 48 -10.77 -21.71 -5.21
CA THR A 48 -10.51 -20.62 -6.16
C THR A 48 -9.01 -20.52 -6.47
N PRO A 49 -8.61 -20.03 -7.65
CA PRO A 49 -7.19 -19.89 -8.02
C PRO A 49 -6.39 -18.99 -7.06
N GLU A 50 -7.01 -17.94 -6.55
CA GLU A 50 -6.46 -17.01 -5.58
C GLU A 50 -7.39 -16.89 -4.36
N PRO A 51 -7.46 -17.91 -3.49
CA PRO A 51 -8.44 -17.95 -2.42
C PRO A 51 -8.22 -16.82 -1.42
N PHE A 52 -9.30 -16.35 -0.81
CA PHE A 52 -9.22 -15.41 0.30
C PHE A 52 -8.40 -15.99 1.45
N VAL A 53 -7.48 -15.19 1.98
CA VAL A 53 -6.63 -15.58 3.11
C VAL A 53 -6.52 -14.46 4.14
N VAL A 54 -6.36 -14.86 5.41
CA VAL A 54 -5.95 -14.00 6.51
C VAL A 54 -4.67 -14.57 7.08
N VAL A 55 -3.58 -13.84 7.00
CA VAL A 55 -2.25 -14.36 7.36
C VAL A 55 -1.44 -13.35 8.18
N GLY A 56 -0.43 -13.86 8.88
CA GLY A 56 0.60 -13.05 9.52
C GLY A 56 1.70 -12.64 8.53
N PRO A 57 2.67 -11.82 8.99
CA PRO A 57 3.67 -11.21 8.11
C PRO A 57 4.56 -12.24 7.40
N ASN A 58 4.97 -13.30 8.10
CA ASN A 58 5.86 -14.33 7.55
C ASN A 58 5.19 -15.22 6.48
N GLN A 59 3.86 -15.23 6.43
CA GLN A 59 3.10 -16.01 5.47
C GLN A 59 2.72 -15.21 4.21
N ALA A 60 3.08 -13.93 4.16
CA ALA A 60 2.85 -13.04 3.03
C ALA A 60 3.75 -13.38 1.82
N VAL A 61 4.91 -13.97 2.08
CA VAL A 61 5.91 -14.27 1.04
C VAL A 61 5.33 -15.18 -0.04
N GLY A 62 5.41 -14.73 -1.29
CA GLY A 62 4.92 -15.48 -2.45
C GLY A 62 3.41 -15.39 -2.69
N LEU A 63 2.67 -14.69 -1.84
CA LEU A 63 1.27 -14.37 -2.12
C LEU A 63 1.17 -13.28 -3.18
N THR A 64 0.09 -13.32 -3.96
CA THR A 64 -0.29 -12.25 -4.89
C THR A 64 -1.81 -12.16 -4.92
N ARG A 65 -2.35 -10.95 -4.76
CA ARG A 65 -3.80 -10.67 -4.79
C ARG A 65 -4.08 -9.34 -5.48
N GLU A 66 -5.27 -9.18 -5.99
CA GLU A 66 -5.69 -7.89 -6.58
C GLU A 66 -5.87 -6.83 -5.49
N SER A 67 -6.40 -7.22 -4.35
CA SER A 67 -6.64 -6.33 -3.22
C SER A 67 -5.96 -6.84 -1.95
N LEU A 68 -5.43 -5.90 -1.15
CA LEU A 68 -4.81 -6.18 0.13
C LEU A 68 -5.43 -5.29 1.20
N ILE A 69 -5.84 -5.89 2.31
CA ILE A 69 -6.10 -5.19 3.56
C ILE A 69 -4.92 -5.42 4.49
N LEU A 70 -4.13 -4.37 4.76
CA LEU A 70 -3.07 -4.40 5.75
C LEU A 70 -3.61 -3.91 7.10
N SER A 71 -3.72 -4.82 8.07
CA SER A 71 -4.19 -4.51 9.41
C SER A 71 -3.01 -4.32 10.37
N VAL A 72 -2.79 -3.07 10.78
CA VAL A 72 -1.64 -2.67 11.62
C VAL A 72 -1.71 -3.29 13.00
N GLY A 73 -2.90 -3.33 13.62
CA GLY A 73 -3.16 -4.08 14.86
C GLY A 73 -2.54 -3.51 16.13
N PHE A 74 -1.93 -2.32 16.06
CA PHE A 74 -1.41 -1.59 17.21
C PHE A 74 -2.33 -0.43 17.56
N ALA A 75 -2.41 -0.09 18.86
CA ALA A 75 -3.26 0.97 19.38
C ALA A 75 -2.58 1.70 20.54
N LYS A 76 -3.14 2.84 20.91
CA LYS A 76 -2.76 3.51 22.15
C LYS A 76 -3.12 2.65 23.36
N THR A 77 -2.28 2.71 24.37
CA THR A 77 -2.59 2.15 25.68
C THR A 77 -3.83 2.83 26.29
N PRO A 78 -4.49 2.23 27.31
CA PRO A 78 -5.60 2.88 28.01
C PRO A 78 -5.29 4.28 28.57
N HIS A 79 -4.00 4.60 28.74
CA HIS A 79 -3.52 5.93 29.18
C HIS A 79 -3.14 6.85 28.02
N GLY A 80 -3.51 6.50 26.77
CA GLY A 80 -3.28 7.33 25.57
C GLY A 80 -1.85 7.30 25.04
N ARG A 81 -0.97 6.42 25.54
CA ARG A 81 0.42 6.34 25.09
C ARG A 81 0.58 5.37 23.93
N VAL A 82 1.39 5.73 22.93
CA VAL A 82 1.84 4.82 21.87
C VAL A 82 3.08 4.06 22.34
N ILE A 83 3.08 2.75 22.13
CA ILE A 83 4.26 1.90 22.29
C ILE A 83 4.94 1.88 20.94
N HIS A 84 6.21 2.31 20.88
CA HIS A 84 7.00 2.42 19.65
C HIS A 84 7.69 1.09 19.27
N ASP A 85 7.10 -0.03 19.67
CA ASP A 85 7.45 -1.37 19.24
C ASP A 85 6.30 -1.91 18.38
N PHE A 86 6.57 -2.07 17.10
CA PHE A 86 5.62 -2.54 16.08
C PHE A 86 5.92 -3.99 15.67
N GLY A 87 6.37 -4.80 16.61
CA GLY A 87 6.60 -6.23 16.43
C GLY A 87 7.65 -6.50 15.36
N VAL A 88 7.30 -7.25 14.33
CA VAL A 88 8.23 -7.64 13.24
C VAL A 88 8.87 -6.45 12.54
N LEU A 89 8.22 -5.30 12.51
CA LEU A 89 8.77 -4.09 11.89
C LEU A 89 9.83 -3.40 12.77
N SER A 90 9.88 -3.75 14.05
CA SER A 90 10.89 -3.27 15.01
C SER A 90 12.09 -4.21 15.06
N SER A 91 12.57 -4.62 13.90
CA SER A 91 13.77 -5.47 13.70
C SER A 91 14.60 -4.96 12.52
N GLU A 92 15.80 -5.51 12.33
CA GLU A 92 16.68 -5.17 11.19
C GLU A 92 16.04 -5.60 9.87
N GLU A 93 15.29 -6.70 9.85
CA GLU A 93 14.58 -7.21 8.68
C GLU A 93 13.17 -6.57 8.51
N GLY A 94 12.81 -5.62 9.36
CA GLY A 94 11.47 -5.03 9.38
C GLY A 94 11.09 -4.31 8.09
N ALA A 95 12.06 -3.65 7.45
CA ALA A 95 11.86 -2.99 6.16
C ALA A 95 11.58 -4.00 5.04
N ASP A 96 12.37 -5.06 4.96
CA ASP A 96 12.18 -6.13 3.99
C ASP A 96 10.83 -6.83 4.20
N THR A 97 10.46 -7.07 5.45
CA THR A 97 9.16 -7.66 5.80
C THR A 97 8.00 -6.80 5.30
N LEU A 98 8.04 -5.49 5.53
CA LEU A 98 6.99 -4.58 5.04
C LEU A 98 6.98 -4.51 3.52
N ALA A 99 8.15 -4.46 2.88
CA ALA A 99 8.25 -4.49 1.43
C ALA A 99 7.66 -5.78 0.82
N GLU A 100 7.92 -6.94 1.41
CA GLU A 100 7.31 -8.22 0.97
C GLU A 100 5.79 -8.21 1.12
N ILE A 101 5.27 -7.67 2.23
CA ILE A 101 3.83 -7.50 2.43
C ILE A 101 3.23 -6.61 1.33
N LEU A 102 3.86 -5.49 1.01
CA LEU A 102 3.37 -4.57 -0.02
C LEU A 102 3.45 -5.13 -1.44
N ARG A 103 4.35 -6.09 -1.70
CA ARG A 103 4.41 -6.81 -2.99
C ARG A 103 3.25 -7.76 -3.24
N VAL A 104 2.48 -8.11 -2.22
CA VAL A 104 1.31 -8.99 -2.36
C VAL A 104 0.25 -8.36 -3.25
N VAL A 105 0.07 -7.06 -3.19
CA VAL A 105 -1.00 -6.35 -3.88
C VAL A 105 -0.61 -5.96 -5.30
N ARG A 106 -1.53 -6.23 -6.25
CA ARG A 106 -1.41 -5.78 -7.65
C ARG A 106 -2.28 -4.56 -7.97
N GLY A 107 -3.29 -4.30 -7.17
CA GLY A 107 -4.29 -3.24 -7.35
C GLY A 107 -4.44 -2.39 -6.09
N ASP A 108 -5.47 -2.62 -5.31
CA ASP A 108 -5.86 -1.71 -4.22
C ASP A 108 -5.31 -2.15 -2.86
N LEU A 109 -4.70 -1.21 -2.14
CA LEU A 109 -4.27 -1.38 -0.76
C LEU A 109 -5.20 -0.60 0.18
N THR A 110 -5.80 -1.31 1.13
CA THR A 110 -6.54 -0.70 2.24
C THR A 110 -5.74 -0.84 3.52
N LEU A 111 -5.47 0.28 4.19
CA LEU A 111 -4.78 0.28 5.47
C LEU A 111 -5.79 0.43 6.61
N VAL A 112 -5.74 -0.49 7.57
CA VAL A 112 -6.59 -0.46 8.77
C VAL A 112 -5.71 -0.24 9.99
N SER A 113 -5.85 0.93 10.62
CA SER A 113 -5.05 1.34 11.78
C SER A 113 -5.92 2.03 12.83
N ALA A 114 -5.60 1.81 14.10
CA ALA A 114 -6.12 2.57 15.23
C ALA A 114 -5.17 3.71 15.67
N LEU A 115 -4.04 3.87 14.97
CA LEU A 115 -3.06 4.93 15.17
C LEU A 115 -3.06 5.83 13.93
N HIS A 116 -2.92 7.13 14.15
CA HIS A 116 -2.57 8.10 13.14
C HIS A 116 -1.05 8.26 13.07
N SER A 117 -0.54 8.69 11.92
CA SER A 117 0.88 9.01 11.75
C SER A 117 1.36 10.03 12.78
N ALA A 118 0.54 11.05 13.05
CA ALA A 118 0.81 12.09 14.04
C ALA A 118 0.86 11.60 15.50
N ASP A 119 0.36 10.40 15.79
CA ASP A 119 0.44 9.79 17.13
C ASP A 119 1.82 9.23 17.43
N ILE A 120 2.63 8.98 16.41
CA ILE A 120 3.89 8.25 16.48
C ILE A 120 5.06 9.24 16.46
N ASP A 121 5.85 9.22 17.51
CA ASP A 121 7.06 10.04 17.62
C ASP A 121 8.19 9.42 16.79
N ARG A 122 8.51 10.03 15.65
CA ARG A 122 9.53 9.57 14.71
C ARG A 122 10.93 9.51 15.33
N GLU A 123 11.25 10.36 16.28
CA GLU A 123 12.56 10.37 16.94
C GLU A 123 12.81 9.11 17.78
N ARG A 124 11.75 8.42 18.16
CA ARG A 124 11.78 7.18 18.95
C ARG A 124 11.80 5.91 18.07
N LEU A 125 11.74 6.06 16.76
CA LEU A 125 11.81 4.94 15.82
C LEU A 125 13.27 4.63 15.48
N HIS A 126 13.70 3.44 15.83
CA HIS A 126 15.07 3.01 15.62
C HIS A 126 15.25 2.16 14.36
N TYR A 127 14.19 1.53 13.89
CA TYR A 127 14.21 0.60 12.76
C TYR A 127 13.56 1.21 11.52
N GLU A 128 14.10 0.88 10.35
CA GLU A 128 13.62 1.37 9.06
C GLU A 128 12.17 0.91 8.78
N GLY A 129 11.86 -0.35 9.05
CA GLY A 129 10.50 -0.88 8.87
C GLY A 129 9.43 -0.11 9.63
N THR A 130 9.78 0.42 10.82
CA THR A 130 8.84 1.25 11.60
C THR A 130 8.68 2.66 11.01
N ARG A 131 9.74 3.23 10.41
CA ARG A 131 9.67 4.52 9.70
C ARG A 131 8.82 4.38 8.44
N MET A 132 9.04 3.32 7.65
CA MET A 132 8.23 3.01 6.47
C MET A 132 6.75 2.83 6.80
N LEU A 133 6.41 2.24 7.96
CA LEU A 133 5.02 2.13 8.41
C LEU A 133 4.40 3.52 8.65
N VAL A 134 5.14 4.45 9.27
CA VAL A 134 4.65 5.82 9.50
C VAL A 134 4.47 6.56 8.18
N ASP A 135 5.40 6.41 7.25
CA ASP A 135 5.28 6.99 5.91
C ASP A 135 4.04 6.45 5.18
N LEU A 136 3.79 5.14 5.29
CA LEU A 136 2.60 4.50 4.72
C LEU A 136 1.30 5.03 5.35
N LEU A 137 1.29 5.25 6.68
CA LEU A 137 0.16 5.87 7.38
C LEU A 137 -0.07 7.30 6.90
N GLU A 138 0.98 8.12 6.77
CA GLU A 138 0.87 9.49 6.26
C GLU A 138 0.30 9.53 4.84
N ILE A 139 0.79 8.65 3.95
CA ILE A 139 0.27 8.52 2.59
C ILE A 139 -1.21 8.15 2.63
N ALA A 140 -1.59 7.15 3.42
CA ALA A 140 -2.98 6.71 3.52
C ALA A 140 -3.90 7.80 4.10
N GLU A 141 -3.44 8.56 5.08
CA GLU A 141 -4.18 9.68 5.68
C GLU A 141 -4.36 10.85 4.71
N GLY A 142 -3.34 11.16 3.92
CA GLY A 142 -3.42 12.15 2.83
C GLY A 142 -4.43 11.78 1.76
N HIS A 143 -4.69 10.51 1.55
CA HIS A 143 -5.67 10.01 0.58
C HIS A 143 -7.09 9.83 1.18
N ALA A 144 -7.23 9.79 2.50
CA ALA A 144 -8.52 9.57 3.17
C ALA A 144 -9.50 10.76 3.11
N GLY A 145 -9.07 11.94 2.66
CA GLY A 145 -9.87 13.16 2.65
C GLY A 145 -10.06 13.84 1.30
N GLU A 146 -9.27 13.47 0.32
CA GLU A 146 -9.33 14.06 -1.03
C GLU A 146 -9.21 12.92 -2.03
N GLY A 147 -10.16 12.82 -2.95
CA GLY A 147 -9.97 11.90 -4.08
C GLY A 147 -8.60 12.20 -4.70
N MET A 148 -7.80 11.20 -4.85
CA MET A 148 -6.44 11.04 -5.38
C MET A 148 -5.82 12.20 -6.21
N ASP A 149 -5.85 13.45 -5.70
CA ASP A 149 -5.54 14.64 -6.49
C ASP A 149 -4.09 15.14 -6.37
N ALA A 150 -3.22 14.50 -5.60
CA ALA A 150 -1.82 14.94 -5.60
C ALA A 150 -0.84 13.82 -5.26
N TRP A 151 -0.38 13.12 -6.28
CA TRP A 151 0.90 12.42 -6.18
C TRP A 151 2.00 13.43 -5.79
N PRO A 152 2.86 13.13 -4.81
CA PRO A 152 3.95 14.02 -4.45
C PRO A 152 4.78 14.34 -5.70
N VAL A 153 4.82 15.62 -6.07
CA VAL A 153 5.64 16.11 -7.19
C VAL A 153 6.95 16.62 -6.61
N LEU A 154 8.05 16.00 -7.00
CA LEU A 154 9.38 16.38 -6.57
C LEU A 154 9.87 17.60 -7.35
N ALA A 155 10.61 18.48 -6.67
CA ALA A 155 11.28 19.58 -7.34
C ALA A 155 12.41 19.06 -8.26
N GLY A 156 12.47 19.60 -9.48
CA GLY A 156 13.51 19.28 -10.47
C GLY A 156 13.08 19.73 -11.84
N GLU A 157 14.05 20.11 -12.67
CA GLU A 157 13.78 20.39 -14.08
C GLU A 157 13.61 19.05 -14.82
N PRO A 158 12.48 18.81 -15.50
CA PRO A 158 12.30 17.62 -16.30
C PRO A 158 13.23 17.64 -17.52
N ASP A 159 13.66 16.46 -17.97
CA ASP A 159 14.37 16.31 -19.24
C ASP A 159 13.53 16.89 -20.40
N ARG A 160 14.19 17.54 -21.34
CA ARG A 160 13.55 18.17 -22.51
C ARG A 160 12.74 17.15 -23.33
N LEU A 161 13.23 15.91 -23.45
CA LEU A 161 12.51 14.83 -24.12
C LEU A 161 11.20 14.50 -23.40
N LEU A 162 11.22 14.50 -22.07
CA LEU A 162 10.01 14.23 -21.28
C LEU A 162 9.01 15.38 -21.36
N VAL A 163 9.47 16.62 -21.50
CA VAL A 163 8.58 17.78 -21.72
C VAL A 163 7.85 17.64 -23.05
N ASP A 164 8.58 17.37 -24.14
CA ASP A 164 7.99 17.19 -25.47
C ASP A 164 7.00 16.00 -25.48
N LEU A 165 7.34 14.91 -24.79
CA LEU A 165 6.45 13.75 -24.63
C LEU A 165 5.19 14.10 -23.82
N ALA A 166 5.36 14.81 -22.71
CA ALA A 166 4.25 15.26 -21.86
C ALA A 166 3.27 16.15 -22.62
N GLU A 167 3.77 17.13 -23.38
CA GLU A 167 2.94 18.00 -24.22
C GLU A 167 2.16 17.21 -25.27
N HIS A 168 2.81 16.22 -25.87
CA HIS A 168 2.18 15.37 -26.88
C HIS A 168 1.07 14.49 -26.28
N LEU A 169 1.28 13.91 -25.10
CA LEU A 169 0.29 13.10 -24.41
C LEU A 169 -0.86 13.95 -23.89
N TYR A 170 -0.56 15.10 -23.31
CA TYR A 170 -1.57 16.05 -22.84
C TYR A 170 -2.48 16.54 -23.98
N SER A 171 -1.90 16.84 -25.16
CA SER A 171 -2.67 17.22 -26.34
C SER A 171 -3.65 16.15 -26.84
N ARG A 172 -3.44 14.89 -26.44
CA ARG A 172 -4.33 13.74 -26.70
C ARG A 172 -5.36 13.51 -25.60
N GLY A 173 -5.40 14.38 -24.60
CA GLY A 173 -6.38 14.32 -23.51
C GLY A 173 -5.99 13.39 -22.35
N LEU A 174 -4.73 12.96 -22.28
CA LEU A 174 -4.25 12.16 -21.15
C LEU A 174 -3.83 13.07 -19.99
N GLU A 175 -3.99 12.58 -18.77
CA GLU A 175 -3.42 13.22 -17.59
C GLU A 175 -1.93 12.90 -17.51
N VAL A 176 -1.09 13.92 -17.30
CA VAL A 176 0.35 13.77 -17.27
C VAL A 176 0.92 14.50 -16.06
N VAL A 177 1.66 13.79 -15.23
CA VAL A 177 2.31 14.34 -14.03
C VAL A 177 3.81 14.07 -14.10
N ALA A 178 4.60 15.13 -14.02
CA ALA A 178 6.06 15.04 -14.03
C ALA A 178 6.62 14.91 -12.61
N ASN A 179 7.78 14.24 -12.48
CA ASN A 179 8.54 14.13 -11.23
C ASN A 179 7.75 13.56 -10.05
N VAL A 180 6.99 12.52 -10.28
CA VAL A 180 6.23 11.84 -9.22
C VAL A 180 7.17 10.98 -8.38
N GLY A 181 7.10 11.08 -7.05
CA GLY A 181 7.92 10.23 -6.20
C GLY A 181 8.03 10.70 -4.75
N ILE A 182 8.86 10.02 -3.98
CA ILE A 182 9.10 10.29 -2.57
C ILE A 182 10.50 10.91 -2.42
N PRO A 183 10.67 12.01 -1.68
CA PRO A 183 11.99 12.59 -1.42
C PRO A 183 12.96 11.56 -0.86
N GLY A 184 14.12 11.36 -1.54
CA GLY A 184 15.12 10.36 -1.14
C GLY A 184 14.77 8.91 -1.48
N GLY A 185 13.67 8.67 -2.20
CA GLY A 185 13.22 7.35 -2.65
C GLY A 185 13.06 7.27 -4.17
N MET A 186 12.19 6.34 -4.61
CA MET A 186 11.92 6.16 -6.04
C MET A 186 11.31 7.43 -6.65
N ARG A 187 11.82 7.81 -7.81
CA ARG A 187 11.33 8.90 -8.64
C ARG A 187 10.86 8.35 -9.98
N VAL A 188 9.66 8.74 -10.40
CA VAL A 188 9.13 8.49 -11.73
C VAL A 188 9.18 9.81 -12.50
N PRO A 189 10.03 9.94 -13.51
CA PRO A 189 10.21 11.21 -14.25
C PRO A 189 8.92 11.72 -14.90
N LEU A 190 8.08 10.81 -15.42
CA LEU A 190 6.77 11.13 -15.98
C LEU A 190 5.78 10.00 -15.71
N ALA A 191 4.62 10.34 -15.19
CA ALA A 191 3.52 9.42 -14.98
C ALA A 191 2.27 9.86 -15.75
N ILE A 192 1.50 8.89 -16.25
CA ILE A 192 0.39 9.13 -17.17
C ILE A 192 -0.87 8.49 -16.58
N GLY A 193 -1.94 9.27 -16.53
CA GLY A 193 -3.28 8.86 -16.15
C GLY A 193 -4.28 8.92 -17.31
N HIS A 194 -5.47 8.39 -17.10
CA HIS A 194 -6.57 8.46 -18.05
C HIS A 194 -7.62 9.47 -17.56
N PRO A 195 -8.16 10.34 -18.42
CA PRO A 195 -9.11 11.36 -18.04
C PRO A 195 -10.41 10.81 -17.42
N ASP A 196 -10.79 9.57 -17.76
CA ASP A 196 -11.96 8.90 -17.18
C ASP A 196 -11.70 8.34 -15.77
N SER A 197 -10.46 8.41 -15.31
CA SER A 197 -10.05 7.96 -13.96
C SER A 197 -9.10 9.00 -13.35
N PRO A 198 -9.58 10.22 -13.06
CA PRO A 198 -8.76 11.32 -12.58
C PRO A 198 -8.02 10.94 -11.29
N GLY A 199 -6.76 11.36 -11.19
CA GLY A 199 -5.87 11.05 -10.08
C GLY A 199 -5.29 9.62 -10.07
N ARG A 200 -5.69 8.74 -11.00
CA ARG A 200 -5.11 7.40 -11.14
C ARG A 200 -4.05 7.36 -12.23
N LEU A 201 -2.79 7.27 -11.82
CA LEU A 201 -1.66 7.11 -12.73
C LEU A 201 -1.53 5.63 -13.12
N LEU A 202 -1.52 5.36 -14.43
CA LEU A 202 -1.57 4.01 -15.00
C LEU A 202 -0.24 3.58 -15.61
N VAL A 203 0.58 4.54 -16.05
CA VAL A 203 1.84 4.28 -16.74
C VAL A 203 2.94 5.13 -16.13
N ALA A 204 4.07 4.52 -15.82
CA ALA A 204 5.30 5.19 -15.44
C ALA A 204 6.26 5.20 -16.65
N VAL A 205 6.77 6.37 -17.02
CA VAL A 205 7.82 6.52 -18.01
C VAL A 205 9.13 6.70 -17.27
N LEU A 206 10.04 5.78 -17.47
CA LEU A 206 11.39 5.81 -16.92
C LEU A 206 12.35 6.20 -18.04
N THR A 207 13.36 7.00 -17.71
CA THR A 207 14.47 7.34 -18.59
C THR A 207 15.74 6.66 -18.06
N ASP A 208 16.64 6.30 -18.97
CA ASP A 208 17.97 5.82 -18.61
C ASP A 208 18.82 7.03 -18.18
N ASP A 209 18.59 7.51 -16.95
CA ASP A 209 19.38 8.57 -16.35
C ASP A 209 20.77 8.05 -15.95
N GLU A 210 21.79 8.91 -16.01
CA GLU A 210 23.17 8.60 -15.61
C GLU A 210 23.28 8.13 -14.14
N GLU A 211 22.30 8.45 -13.30
CA GLU A 211 22.21 7.92 -11.93
C GLU A 211 21.96 6.42 -11.89
N TYR A 212 21.21 5.86 -12.83
CA TYR A 212 20.94 4.42 -12.91
C TYR A 212 22.16 3.62 -13.38
N LEU A 213 23.06 4.27 -14.10
CA LEU A 213 24.31 3.66 -14.60
C LEU A 213 25.47 3.72 -13.58
N SER A 214 25.27 4.43 -12.47
CA SER A 214 26.32 4.65 -11.46
C SER A 214 26.22 3.76 -10.21
N GLU A 215 25.21 2.90 -10.07
CA GLU A 215 25.18 1.91 -9.02
C GLU A 215 26.12 0.72 -9.36
N PRO A 216 27.18 0.48 -8.57
CA PRO A 216 28.03 -0.70 -8.77
C PRO A 216 27.28 -1.96 -8.35
N SER A 217 27.32 -2.96 -9.24
CA SER A 217 26.82 -4.32 -9.09
C SER A 217 27.35 -5.02 -7.84
#